data_47dd47c83cbcda2318e0b595d9667cfe
#
_entry.id   47dd47c83cbcda2318e0b595d9667cfe
#
_cell.length_a   1.000
_cell.length_b   1.000
_cell.length_c   1.000
_cell.angle_alpha   90.00
_cell.angle_beta   90.00
_cell.angle_gamma   90.00
#
_symmetry.space_group_name_H-M   'P 1'
#
loop_
_entity.id
_entity.type
_entity.pdbx_description
1 polymer ?
#
loop_
_entity_poly.entity_id
_entity_poly.type
_entity_poly.pdbx_seq_one_letter_code
_entity_poly.pdbx_strand_id
1 'polypeptide(L)'
;MSEDLKKTMQRLIEEAYNNGNLEVLDELIAPGYRRYQPPMKKVEGVAGYKTFIADVRSAYSNLKMEIEEILRDGDKTVTRVILTGKHTGKTPTIQAPPTGRDVAMKGCTVSTWEKGKIVEEWAYNDYMGLSQQFGVMPVMTMNSFE
;
A
#
# COMPACT_ATOMS: atom_id res chain seq x y z
N MET A 1 16.29 -8.92 22.58
CA MET A 1 16.73 -8.68 21.21
C MET A 1 15.73 -7.82 20.48
N SER A 2 16.18 -6.86 19.75
CA SER A 2 15.29 -6.09 18.90
C SER A 2 14.93 -6.92 17.67
N GLU A 3 13.65 -6.90 17.30
CA GLU A 3 13.17 -7.57 16.10
C GLU A 3 13.63 -6.79 14.88
N ASP A 4 13.84 -7.50 13.77
CA ASP A 4 14.17 -6.87 12.51
C ASP A 4 12.87 -6.46 11.79
N LEU A 5 12.33 -5.32 12.18
CA LEU A 5 11.07 -4.82 11.62
C LEU A 5 11.16 -4.56 10.12
N LYS A 6 12.34 -4.21 9.63
CA LYS A 6 12.52 -3.98 8.19
C LYS A 6 12.34 -5.26 7.41
N LYS A 7 12.92 -6.38 7.87
CA LYS A 7 12.73 -7.69 7.23
C LYS A 7 11.29 -8.15 7.30
N THR A 8 10.64 -7.89 8.43
CA THR A 8 9.22 -8.24 8.59
C THR A 8 8.35 -7.46 7.62
N MET A 9 8.62 -6.18 7.43
CA MET A 9 7.90 -5.38 6.42
C MET A 9 8.18 -5.89 5.00
N GLN A 10 9.41 -6.24 4.68
CA GLN A 10 9.76 -6.82 3.38
C GLN A 10 8.97 -8.11 3.14
N ARG A 11 8.86 -8.95 4.16
CA ARG A 11 8.09 -10.20 4.09
C ARG A 11 6.60 -9.92 3.84
N LEU A 12 6.03 -8.94 4.53
CA LEU A 12 4.62 -8.57 4.34
C LEU A 12 4.36 -8.14 2.90
N ILE A 13 5.18 -7.24 2.38
CA ILE A 13 5.03 -6.73 1.01
C ILE A 13 5.15 -7.87 0.00
N GLU A 14 6.17 -8.71 0.13
CA GLU A 14 6.40 -9.79 -0.82
C GLU A 14 5.32 -10.87 -0.75
N GLU A 15 5.00 -11.35 0.44
CA GLU A 15 4.06 -12.45 0.59
C GLU A 15 2.61 -12.02 0.40
N ALA A 16 2.18 -10.93 1.03
CA ALA A 16 0.78 -10.52 0.96
C ALA A 16 0.46 -9.76 -0.32
N TYR A 17 1.20 -8.69 -0.62
CA TYR A 17 0.90 -7.86 -1.79
C TYR A 17 1.31 -8.53 -3.10
N ASN A 18 2.54 -9.03 -3.19
CA ASN A 18 3.06 -9.55 -4.44
C ASN A 18 2.60 -10.98 -4.73
N ASN A 19 2.60 -11.84 -3.73
CA ASN A 19 2.26 -13.25 -3.92
C ASN A 19 0.81 -13.60 -3.58
N GLY A 20 0.08 -12.70 -2.92
CA GLY A 20 -1.30 -12.96 -2.56
C GLY A 20 -1.48 -13.92 -1.39
N ASN A 21 -0.42 -14.19 -0.62
CA ASN A 21 -0.51 -15.00 0.58
C ASN A 21 -1.01 -14.15 1.73
N LEU A 22 -2.33 -14.01 1.85
CA LEU A 22 -2.95 -13.16 2.85
C LEU A 22 -2.87 -13.74 4.26
N GLU A 23 -2.61 -15.04 4.38
CA GLU A 23 -2.49 -15.70 5.69
C GLU A 23 -1.30 -15.18 6.50
N VAL A 24 -0.27 -14.63 5.85
CA VAL A 24 0.85 -14.01 6.55
C VAL A 24 0.41 -12.87 7.46
N LEU A 25 -0.71 -12.23 7.15
CA LEU A 25 -1.24 -11.13 7.95
C LEU A 25 -1.68 -11.59 9.34
N ASP A 26 -2.06 -12.86 9.49
CA ASP A 26 -2.41 -13.39 10.82
C ASP A 26 -1.22 -13.37 11.77
N GLU A 27 -0.01 -13.51 11.25
CA GLU A 27 1.22 -13.42 12.03
C GLU A 27 1.67 -11.97 12.26
N LEU A 28 1.52 -11.12 11.26
CA LEU A 28 2.22 -9.83 11.21
C LEU A 28 1.34 -8.63 11.62
N ILE A 29 0.02 -8.82 11.68
CA ILE A 29 -0.92 -7.74 11.95
C ILE A 29 -1.62 -8.00 13.29
N ALA A 30 -1.66 -6.98 14.16
CA ALA A 30 -2.33 -7.09 15.45
C ALA A 30 -3.86 -7.11 15.26
N PRO A 31 -4.61 -7.78 16.18
CA PRO A 31 -6.06 -7.86 16.06
C PRO A 31 -6.77 -6.51 16.02
N GLY A 32 -6.24 -5.50 16.70
CA GLY A 32 -6.80 -4.16 16.72
C GLY A 32 -6.24 -3.22 15.67
N TYR A 33 -5.65 -3.76 14.61
CA TYR A 33 -5.02 -3.00 13.53
C TYR A 33 -5.93 -1.94 12.93
N ARG A 34 -5.37 -0.76 12.66
CA ARG A 34 -6.04 0.33 11.97
C ARG A 34 -5.11 0.90 10.90
N ARG A 35 -5.64 1.05 9.70
CA ARG A 35 -4.91 1.66 8.60
C ARG A 35 -5.65 2.89 8.11
N TYR A 36 -4.97 4.01 8.14
CA TYR A 36 -5.48 5.29 7.67
C TYR A 36 -4.80 5.63 6.35
N GLN A 37 -5.60 5.91 5.33
CA GLN A 37 -5.08 6.26 4.00
C GLN A 37 -5.98 7.34 3.37
N PRO A 38 -5.86 8.59 3.86
CA PRO A 38 -6.70 9.67 3.34
C PRO A 38 -6.61 9.79 1.82
N PRO A 39 -7.70 10.09 1.13
CA PRO A 39 -9.05 10.43 1.63
C PRO A 39 -9.97 9.22 1.85
N MET A 40 -9.46 7.99 1.78
CA MET A 40 -10.27 6.79 1.90
C MET A 40 -10.69 6.49 3.32
N LYS A 41 -11.71 5.62 3.42
CA LYS A 41 -12.15 5.12 4.71
C LYS A 41 -11.06 4.30 5.39
N LYS A 42 -11.04 4.36 6.71
CA LYS A 42 -10.15 3.56 7.54
C LYS A 42 -10.37 2.07 7.30
N VAL A 43 -9.27 1.31 7.25
CA VAL A 43 -9.28 -0.15 7.22
C VAL A 43 -9.05 -0.65 8.63
N GLU A 44 -9.89 -1.56 9.12
CA GLU A 44 -9.81 -2.08 10.49
C GLU A 44 -9.64 -3.58 10.53
N GLY A 45 -8.74 -4.03 11.41
CA GLY A 45 -8.53 -5.42 11.73
C GLY A 45 -7.83 -6.21 10.65
N VAL A 46 -7.48 -7.45 10.98
CA VAL A 46 -6.79 -8.36 10.06
C VAL A 46 -7.67 -8.68 8.86
N ALA A 47 -8.95 -9.00 9.11
CA ALA A 47 -9.88 -9.33 8.03
C ALA A 47 -10.09 -8.15 7.09
N GLY A 48 -10.21 -6.93 7.62
CA GLY A 48 -10.33 -5.73 6.80
C GLY A 48 -9.12 -5.50 5.92
N TYR A 49 -7.93 -5.73 6.45
CA TYR A 49 -6.71 -5.57 5.68
C TYR A 49 -6.55 -6.65 4.60
N LYS A 50 -6.93 -7.90 4.91
CA LYS A 50 -6.95 -8.97 3.90
C LYS A 50 -7.87 -8.60 2.73
N THR A 51 -9.07 -8.11 3.03
CA THR A 51 -10.03 -7.67 1.99
C THR A 51 -9.45 -6.54 1.15
N PHE A 52 -8.85 -5.55 1.81
CA PHE A 52 -8.24 -4.41 1.10
C PHE A 52 -7.13 -4.87 0.14
N ILE A 53 -6.22 -5.73 0.61
CA ILE A 53 -5.14 -6.23 -0.25
C ILE A 53 -5.69 -7.08 -1.40
N ALA A 54 -6.69 -7.93 -1.13
CA ALA A 54 -7.33 -8.73 -2.17
C ALA A 54 -7.96 -7.84 -3.25
N ASP A 55 -8.61 -6.74 -2.85
CA ASP A 55 -9.22 -5.80 -3.78
C ASP A 55 -8.16 -5.07 -4.62
N VAL A 56 -7.05 -4.66 -4.01
CA VAL A 56 -5.93 -4.05 -4.73
C VAL A 56 -5.37 -5.03 -5.76
N ARG A 57 -5.17 -6.27 -5.38
CA ARG A 57 -4.67 -7.30 -6.30
C ARG A 57 -5.62 -7.57 -7.46
N SER A 58 -6.94 -7.51 -7.21
CA SER A 58 -7.96 -7.67 -8.26
C SER A 58 -7.96 -6.51 -9.25
N ALA A 59 -7.56 -5.32 -8.79
CA ALA A 59 -7.57 -4.12 -9.63
C ALA A 59 -6.45 -4.11 -10.67
N TYR A 60 -5.34 -4.79 -10.38
CA TYR A 60 -4.14 -4.72 -11.21
C TYR A 60 -3.64 -6.11 -11.55
N SER A 61 -3.59 -6.45 -12.83
CA SER A 61 -2.87 -7.65 -13.27
C SER A 61 -1.37 -7.35 -13.25
N ASN A 62 -0.56 -8.37 -12.97
CA ASN A 62 0.89 -8.25 -12.82
C ASN A 62 1.28 -7.22 -11.75
N LEU A 63 0.48 -7.13 -10.69
CA LEU A 63 0.78 -6.23 -9.59
C LEU A 63 2.16 -6.53 -9.01
N LYS A 64 2.95 -5.48 -8.85
CA LYS A 64 4.22 -5.54 -8.15
C LYS A 64 4.35 -4.33 -7.24
N MET A 65 4.63 -4.59 -5.97
CA MET A 65 4.96 -3.54 -5.02
C MET A 65 6.43 -3.70 -4.66
N GLU A 66 7.20 -2.65 -4.91
CA GLU A 66 8.64 -2.62 -4.59
C GLU A 66 8.89 -1.64 -3.47
N ILE A 67 9.74 -2.04 -2.53
CA ILE A 67 10.20 -1.15 -1.48
C ILE A 67 11.40 -0.38 -2.01
N GLU A 68 11.29 0.95 -2.03
CA GLU A 68 12.39 1.81 -2.42
C GLU A 68 13.29 2.12 -1.22
N GLU A 69 12.69 2.23 -0.03
CA GLU A 69 13.43 2.55 1.20
C GLU A 69 12.61 2.19 2.43
N ILE A 70 13.27 1.67 3.46
CA ILE A 70 12.67 1.49 4.79
C ILE A 70 13.56 2.17 5.81
N LEU A 71 12.96 3.04 6.61
CA LEU A 71 13.61 3.66 7.75
C LEU A 71 12.95 3.15 9.03
N ARG A 72 13.74 3.03 10.10
CA ARG A 72 13.22 2.63 11.40
C ARG A 72 13.67 3.60 12.48
N ASP A 73 12.73 3.99 13.34
CA ASP A 73 13.02 4.73 14.57
C ASP A 73 12.18 4.11 15.69
N GLY A 74 12.85 3.34 16.55
CA GLY A 74 12.16 2.68 17.67
C GLY A 74 11.12 1.68 17.20
N ASP A 75 9.89 1.91 17.60
CA ASP A 75 8.73 1.07 17.26
C ASP A 75 8.04 1.50 15.97
N LYS A 76 8.62 2.43 15.22
CA LYS A 76 8.04 2.93 13.97
C LYS A 76 8.94 2.62 12.78
N THR A 77 8.30 2.26 11.67
CA THR A 77 8.97 2.18 10.39
C THR A 77 8.30 3.11 9.39
N VAL A 78 9.10 3.63 8.48
CA VAL A 78 8.61 4.40 7.34
C VAL A 78 9.04 3.64 6.09
N THR A 79 8.07 3.25 5.27
CA THR A 79 8.30 2.43 4.09
C THR A 79 7.89 3.21 2.86
N ARG A 80 8.84 3.50 1.99
CA ARG A 80 8.59 4.17 0.72
C ARG A 80 8.52 3.11 -0.37
N VAL A 81 7.39 3.07 -1.09
CA VAL A 81 7.08 2.00 -2.05
C VAL A 81 6.67 2.57 -3.40
N ILE A 82 6.78 1.72 -4.43
CA ILE A 82 6.17 1.97 -5.72
C ILE A 82 5.32 0.74 -6.09
N LEU A 83 4.07 0.98 -6.45
CA LEU A 83 3.16 -0.03 -6.95
C LEU A 83 3.05 0.11 -8.45
N THR A 84 3.25 -1.00 -9.18
CA THR A 84 3.08 -1.05 -10.62
C THR A 84 2.12 -2.17 -10.99
N GLY A 85 1.47 -2.04 -12.13
CA GLY A 85 0.56 -3.07 -12.65
C GLY A 85 -0.26 -2.53 -13.80
N LYS A 86 -1.04 -3.42 -14.39
CA LYS A 86 -1.99 -3.05 -15.44
C LYS A 86 -3.38 -2.91 -14.83
N HIS A 87 -4.03 -1.79 -15.05
CA HIS A 87 -5.36 -1.50 -14.49
C HIS A 87 -6.42 -2.27 -15.25
N THR A 88 -6.77 -3.46 -14.75
CA THR A 88 -7.70 -4.38 -15.41
C THR A 88 -8.97 -4.66 -14.61
N GLY A 89 -9.02 -4.19 -13.37
CA GLY A 89 -10.16 -4.39 -12.49
C GLY A 89 -10.54 -3.12 -11.75
N LYS A 90 -11.63 -3.18 -11.00
CA LYS A 90 -12.10 -2.06 -10.20
C LYS A 90 -11.21 -1.90 -8.97
N THR A 91 -10.63 -0.71 -8.80
CA THR A 91 -9.79 -0.42 -7.64
C THR A 91 -10.65 -0.02 -6.43
N PRO A 92 -10.24 -0.38 -5.20
CA PRO A 92 -10.95 0.07 -4.00
C PRO A 92 -10.75 1.55 -3.68
N THR A 93 -9.87 2.23 -4.41
CA THR A 93 -9.43 3.59 -4.05
C THR A 93 -10.02 4.69 -4.92
N ILE A 94 -10.00 4.54 -6.23
CA ILE A 94 -10.48 5.56 -7.18
C ILE A 94 -11.57 4.97 -8.04
N GLN A 95 -12.71 5.64 -8.11
CA GLN A 95 -13.79 5.22 -8.99
C GLN A 95 -13.43 5.52 -10.44
N ALA A 96 -13.09 4.47 -11.17
CA ALA A 96 -12.80 4.53 -12.59
C ALA A 96 -13.08 3.17 -13.20
N PRO A 97 -13.64 3.08 -14.41
CA PRO A 97 -13.71 1.79 -15.09
C PRO A 97 -12.29 1.32 -15.43
N PRO A 98 -12.07 0.00 -15.54
CA PRO A 98 -10.75 -0.51 -15.89
C PRO A 98 -10.24 0.12 -17.21
N THR A 99 -9.04 0.67 -17.18
CA THR A 99 -8.49 1.39 -18.33
C THR A 99 -7.61 0.53 -19.24
N GLY A 100 -7.15 -0.62 -18.72
CA GLY A 100 -6.17 -1.46 -19.42
C GLY A 100 -4.77 -0.84 -19.49
N ARG A 101 -4.53 0.26 -18.79
CA ARG A 101 -3.24 0.98 -18.84
C ARG A 101 -2.27 0.41 -17.82
N ASP A 102 -0.99 0.45 -18.17
CA ASP A 102 0.07 0.23 -17.21
C ASP A 102 0.21 1.48 -16.36
N VAL A 103 0.23 1.31 -15.04
CA VAL A 103 0.27 2.44 -14.11
C VAL A 103 1.36 2.23 -13.06
N ALA A 104 1.79 3.34 -12.46
CA ALA A 104 2.72 3.33 -11.35
C ALA A 104 2.27 4.36 -10.31
N MET A 105 2.28 3.95 -9.03
CA MET A 105 1.91 4.85 -7.94
C MET A 105 2.95 4.77 -6.83
N LYS A 106 3.50 5.92 -6.45
CA LYS A 106 4.41 6.01 -5.32
C LYS A 106 3.63 6.28 -4.04
N GLY A 107 4.13 5.74 -2.95
CA GLY A 107 3.51 5.92 -1.65
C GLY A 107 4.49 5.80 -0.51
N CYS A 108 4.04 6.22 0.66
CA CYS A 108 4.82 6.17 1.88
C CYS A 108 3.89 5.78 3.03
N THR A 109 4.32 4.83 3.85
CA THR A 109 3.53 4.34 4.97
C THR A 109 4.34 4.44 6.25
N VAL A 110 3.73 5.04 7.27
CA VAL A 110 4.27 5.05 8.63
C VAL A 110 3.57 3.96 9.42
N SER A 111 4.33 2.99 9.91
CA SER A 111 3.80 1.84 10.64
C SER A 111 4.26 1.88 12.09
N THR A 112 3.36 1.61 13.01
CA THR A 112 3.67 1.45 14.43
C THR A 112 3.58 -0.04 14.77
N TRP A 113 4.59 -0.53 15.47
CA TRP A 113 4.76 -1.94 15.81
C TRP A 113 4.68 -2.18 17.31
N GLU A 114 4.08 -3.28 17.70
CA GLU A 114 4.08 -3.78 19.07
C GLU A 114 4.27 -5.30 19.04
N LYS A 115 5.25 -5.80 19.77
CA LYS A 115 5.53 -7.25 19.88
C LYS A 115 5.64 -7.94 18.51
N GLY A 116 6.31 -7.28 17.56
CA GLY A 116 6.52 -7.83 16.22
C GLY A 116 5.33 -7.76 15.29
N LYS A 117 4.25 -7.10 15.68
CA LYS A 117 3.05 -6.93 14.85
C LYS A 117 2.75 -5.46 14.61
N ILE A 118 2.18 -5.17 13.45
CA ILE A 118 1.76 -3.82 13.13
C ILE A 118 0.41 -3.55 13.78
N VAL A 119 0.33 -2.46 14.56
CA VAL A 119 -0.91 -2.05 15.24
C VAL A 119 -1.60 -0.90 14.55
N GLU A 120 -0.86 -0.05 13.85
CA GLU A 120 -1.42 1.13 13.19
C GLU A 120 -0.55 1.51 12.00
N GLU A 121 -1.20 1.95 10.92
CA GLU A 121 -0.50 2.48 9.75
C GLU A 121 -1.16 3.75 9.25
N TRP A 122 -0.32 4.68 8.77
CA TRP A 122 -0.74 5.87 8.03
C TRP A 122 -0.07 5.82 6.67
N ALA A 123 -0.87 5.72 5.61
CA ALA A 123 -0.37 5.63 4.25
C ALA A 123 -0.71 6.90 3.47
N TYR A 124 0.27 7.42 2.76
CA TYR A 124 0.13 8.60 1.91
C TYR A 124 0.60 8.23 0.52
N ASN A 125 -0.35 8.14 -0.40
CA ASN A 125 -0.11 7.68 -1.76
C ASN A 125 -0.42 8.80 -2.77
N ASP A 126 0.26 8.76 -3.91
CA ASP A 126 0.03 9.72 -4.98
C ASP A 126 -1.23 9.37 -5.79
N TYR A 127 -2.39 9.58 -5.18
CA TYR A 127 -3.67 9.33 -5.84
C TYR A 127 -3.95 10.33 -6.96
N MET A 128 -3.42 11.54 -6.87
CA MET A 128 -3.55 12.50 -7.97
C MET A 128 -2.85 11.97 -9.21
N GLY A 129 -1.60 11.54 -9.09
CA GLY A 129 -0.86 10.95 -10.19
C GLY A 129 -1.54 9.73 -10.77
N LEU A 130 -2.07 8.85 -9.90
CA LEU A 130 -2.80 7.67 -10.35
C LEU A 130 -4.08 8.06 -11.09
N SER A 131 -4.83 9.04 -10.60
CA SER A 131 -6.06 9.53 -11.24
C SER A 131 -5.77 10.10 -12.63
N GLN A 132 -4.64 10.78 -12.78
CA GLN A 132 -4.20 11.30 -14.08
C GLN A 132 -3.88 10.15 -15.04
N GLN A 133 -3.21 9.10 -14.55
CA GLN A 133 -2.89 7.92 -15.35
C GLN A 133 -4.16 7.17 -15.77
N PHE A 134 -5.19 7.15 -14.92
CA PHE A 134 -6.49 6.59 -15.26
C PHE A 134 -7.28 7.45 -16.26
N GLY A 135 -6.87 8.71 -16.42
CA GLY A 135 -7.59 9.64 -17.30
C GLY A 135 -8.85 10.23 -16.69
N VAL A 136 -9.04 10.09 -15.36
CA VAL A 136 -10.20 10.67 -14.65
C VAL A 136 -9.92 12.04 -14.07
N MET A 137 -8.68 12.51 -14.20
CA MET A 137 -8.26 13.83 -13.78
C MET A 137 -7.29 14.40 -14.83
N PRO A 138 -7.42 15.70 -15.20
CA PRO A 138 -6.50 16.32 -16.14
C PRO A 138 -5.06 16.31 -15.63
N VAL A 139 -4.11 16.16 -16.56
CA VAL A 139 -2.69 16.31 -16.23
C VAL A 139 -2.42 17.79 -15.98
N MET A 140 -1.83 18.10 -14.83
CA MET A 140 -1.44 19.46 -14.51
C MET A 140 -0.04 19.75 -15.02
N THR A 141 0.14 20.93 -15.61
CA THR A 141 1.47 21.43 -15.95
C THR A 141 2.00 22.18 -14.74
N MET A 142 3.13 21.74 -14.24
CA MET A 142 3.79 22.35 -13.09
C MET A 142 4.97 23.17 -13.56
N ASN A 143 5.20 24.32 -12.91
CA ASN A 143 6.42 25.08 -13.15
C ASN A 143 7.58 24.28 -12.57
N SER A 144 8.70 24.27 -13.32
CA SER A 144 9.91 23.65 -12.80
C SER A 144 10.56 24.55 -11.76
N PHE A 145 11.14 23.93 -10.74
CA PHE A 145 11.94 24.63 -9.74
C PHE A 145 13.41 24.42 -10.11
N GLU A 146 14.08 25.51 -10.40
CA GLU A 146 15.51 25.50 -10.73
C GLU A 146 16.31 26.20 -9.65
#